data_9aebb48984c9d800ffb04ab6a1c11b03
#
_entry.id   9aebb48984c9d800ffb04ab6a1c11b03
#
_cell.length_a   1.000
_cell.length_b   1.000
_cell.length_c   1.000
_cell.angle_alpha   90.00
_cell.angle_beta   90.00
_cell.angle_gamma   90.00
#
_symmetry.space_group_name_H-M   'P 1'
#
loop_
_entity.id
_entity.type
_entity.pdbx_description
1 polymer ?
#
loop_
_entity_poly.entity_id
_entity_poly.type
_entity_poly.pdbx_seq_one_letter_code
_entity_poly.pdbx_strand_id
1 'polypeptide(L)'
;MKKIFIILIIMFSFFSKGSANYTQLAHEFVFNGIDGQTINLRDYKEKVIVIVNVASRCGFTKQYNDLQNLWTNYKDNDLIVIGVPTNDFKQEPGSNKDIKDFCETNFNINFPITEKINVLGEKAHPFYKWAKENYGKGAVPKWNFHKIIIGKNGKVVDT
;
A
#
# COMPACT_ATOMS: atom_id res chain seq x y z
N MET A 1 -24.11 -60.21 -18.27
CA MET A 1 -23.18 -59.45 -17.42
C MET A 1 -23.18 -57.99 -17.85
N LYS A 2 -23.92 -57.09 -17.15
CA LYS A 2 -24.03 -55.67 -17.47
C LYS A 2 -22.90 -54.92 -16.75
N LYS A 3 -22.00 -54.29 -17.50
CA LYS A 3 -20.93 -53.44 -16.95
C LYS A 3 -21.54 -52.04 -16.65
N ILE A 4 -21.55 -51.71 -15.33
CA ILE A 4 -21.96 -50.37 -14.86
C ILE A 4 -20.73 -49.49 -14.95
N PHE A 5 -20.77 -48.45 -15.83
CA PHE A 5 -19.80 -47.40 -15.90
C PHE A 5 -20.19 -46.34 -14.86
N ILE A 6 -19.39 -46.23 -13.79
CA ILE A 6 -19.51 -45.14 -12.82
C ILE A 6 -18.74 -43.95 -13.38
N ILE A 7 -19.48 -42.91 -13.84
CA ILE A 7 -18.91 -41.64 -14.25
C ILE A 7 -18.67 -40.82 -12.97
N LEU A 8 -17.39 -40.68 -12.61
CA LEU A 8 -16.96 -39.81 -11.50
C LEU A 8 -16.98 -38.35 -11.99
N ILE A 9 -18.03 -37.62 -11.65
CA ILE A 9 -18.11 -36.17 -11.91
C ILE A 9 -17.26 -35.47 -10.86
N ILE A 10 -16.04 -35.05 -11.24
CA ILE A 10 -15.19 -34.19 -10.42
C ILE A 10 -15.77 -32.77 -10.53
N MET A 11 -16.51 -32.35 -9.52
CA MET A 11 -16.91 -30.95 -9.35
C MET A 11 -15.69 -30.10 -9.02
N PHE A 12 -15.12 -29.45 -10.00
CA PHE A 12 -14.17 -28.38 -9.79
C PHE A 12 -14.92 -27.17 -9.22
N SER A 13 -14.87 -27.02 -7.89
CA SER A 13 -15.34 -25.79 -7.25
C SER A 13 -14.40 -24.66 -7.59
N PHE A 14 -14.74 -23.87 -8.59
CA PHE A 14 -14.12 -22.57 -8.80
C PHE A 14 -14.45 -21.70 -7.59
N PHE A 15 -13.50 -21.56 -6.66
CA PHE A 15 -13.54 -20.49 -5.69
C PHE A 15 -13.39 -19.16 -6.45
N SER A 16 -14.49 -18.60 -6.89
CA SER A 16 -14.56 -17.20 -7.30
C SER A 16 -14.25 -16.38 -6.04
N LYS A 17 -13.07 -15.73 -5.99
CA LYS A 17 -12.83 -14.65 -5.04
C LYS A 17 -13.96 -13.64 -5.28
N GLY A 18 -14.88 -13.53 -4.33
CA GLY A 18 -15.99 -12.60 -4.41
C GLY A 18 -15.44 -11.23 -4.75
N SER A 19 -15.91 -10.65 -5.85
CA SER A 19 -15.55 -9.29 -6.25
C SER A 19 -16.04 -8.36 -5.15
N ALA A 20 -15.10 -7.82 -4.35
CA ALA A 20 -15.46 -6.81 -3.37
C ALA A 20 -16.20 -5.68 -4.08
N ASN A 21 -17.39 -5.35 -3.59
CA ASN A 21 -18.22 -4.31 -4.19
C ASN A 21 -17.72 -2.96 -3.65
N TYR A 22 -16.71 -2.38 -4.29
CA TYR A 22 -16.11 -1.11 -3.89
C TYR A 22 -17.14 0.02 -4.06
N THR A 23 -17.59 0.60 -2.95
CA THR A 23 -18.43 1.80 -2.94
C THR A 23 -17.61 3.08 -3.14
N GLN A 24 -16.29 3.01 -2.89
CA GLN A 24 -15.32 4.09 -2.99
C GLN A 24 -14.01 3.53 -3.57
N LEU A 25 -13.29 4.31 -4.35
CA LEU A 25 -11.99 3.93 -4.93
C LEU A 25 -10.84 4.62 -4.20
N ALA A 26 -9.63 4.04 -4.29
CA ALA A 26 -8.43 4.63 -3.71
C ALA A 26 -8.17 6.07 -4.18
N HIS A 27 -8.56 6.40 -5.39
CA HIS A 27 -8.40 7.74 -5.99
C HIS A 27 -9.19 8.86 -5.27
N GLU A 28 -10.03 8.53 -4.30
CA GLU A 28 -10.79 9.51 -3.52
C GLU A 28 -10.07 9.91 -2.22
N PHE A 29 -8.94 9.28 -1.91
CA PHE A 29 -8.17 9.61 -0.71
C PHE A 29 -7.10 10.65 -0.98
N VAL A 30 -6.82 11.41 0.07
CA VAL A 30 -5.84 12.50 0.09
C VAL A 30 -4.97 12.33 1.32
N PHE A 31 -3.67 12.54 1.17
CA PHE A 31 -2.72 12.60 2.28
C PHE A 31 -2.08 13.99 2.34
N ASN A 32 -1.68 14.42 3.53
CA ASN A 32 -0.78 15.53 3.66
C ASN A 32 0.65 15.04 3.41
N GLY A 33 1.39 15.71 2.58
CA GLY A 33 2.79 15.43 2.34
C GLY A 33 3.68 15.93 3.47
N ILE A 34 4.85 15.31 3.61
CA ILE A 34 5.81 15.62 4.68
C ILE A 34 6.36 17.06 4.58
N ASP A 35 6.27 17.66 3.41
CA ASP A 35 6.66 19.03 3.10
C ASP A 35 5.49 20.03 3.12
N GLY A 36 4.30 19.57 3.57
CA GLY A 36 3.09 20.37 3.65
C GLY A 36 2.28 20.44 2.34
N GLN A 37 2.73 19.81 1.24
CA GLN A 37 1.95 19.72 0.02
C GLN A 37 0.89 18.61 0.13
N THR A 38 -0.16 18.72 -0.64
CA THR A 38 -1.21 17.70 -0.70
C THR A 38 -0.84 16.60 -1.68
N ILE A 39 -0.93 15.33 -1.25
CA ILE A 39 -0.82 14.14 -2.09
C ILE A 39 -2.23 13.63 -2.37
N ASN A 40 -2.79 14.00 -3.50
CA ASN A 40 -4.13 13.58 -3.91
C ASN A 40 -4.04 12.34 -4.80
N LEU A 41 -4.57 11.20 -4.37
CA LEU A 41 -4.50 9.97 -5.16
C LEU A 41 -5.28 10.05 -6.48
N ARG A 42 -6.16 11.04 -6.64
CA ARG A 42 -6.84 11.33 -7.91
C ARG A 42 -5.87 11.72 -9.03
N ASP A 43 -4.76 12.35 -8.67
CA ASP A 43 -3.75 12.80 -9.64
C ASP A 43 -2.96 11.61 -10.23
N TYR A 44 -3.13 10.42 -9.64
CA TYR A 44 -2.49 9.17 -10.07
C TYR A 44 -3.49 8.17 -10.67
N LYS A 45 -4.63 8.64 -11.17
CA LYS A 45 -5.53 7.79 -11.96
C LYS A 45 -4.78 7.16 -13.13
N GLU A 46 -5.21 5.96 -13.54
CA GLU A 46 -4.57 5.14 -14.58
C GLU A 46 -3.13 4.71 -14.29
N LYS A 47 -2.65 4.95 -13.04
CA LYS A 47 -1.35 4.47 -12.58
C LYS A 47 -1.48 3.39 -11.53
N VAL A 48 -0.48 2.53 -11.45
CA VAL A 48 -0.31 1.61 -10.31
C VAL A 48 0.28 2.40 -9.16
N ILE A 49 -0.31 2.31 -7.96
CA ILE A 49 0.19 3.03 -6.79
C ILE A 49 0.64 2.01 -5.74
N VAL A 50 1.90 2.09 -5.32
CA VAL A 50 2.47 1.31 -4.22
C VAL A 50 2.50 2.21 -2.98
N ILE A 51 1.59 1.96 -2.04
CA ILE A 51 1.56 2.66 -0.75
C ILE A 51 2.27 1.78 0.27
N VAL A 52 3.30 2.30 0.93
CA VAL A 52 4.13 1.53 1.86
C VAL A 52 4.29 2.29 3.17
N ASN A 53 3.92 1.68 4.30
CA ASN A 53 4.19 2.27 5.61
C ASN A 53 5.65 2.05 6.01
N VAL A 54 6.31 3.12 6.39
CA VAL A 54 7.77 3.17 6.57
C VAL A 54 8.17 3.65 7.96
N ALA A 55 9.41 3.37 8.35
CA ALA A 55 9.99 3.86 9.59
C ALA A 55 11.52 3.93 9.51
N SER A 56 12.13 4.95 10.15
CA SER A 56 13.56 5.22 10.10
C SER A 56 14.40 4.29 10.99
N ARG A 57 13.81 3.67 12.03
CA ARG A 57 14.51 2.81 13.01
C ARG A 57 14.09 1.35 12.94
N CYS A 58 13.82 0.85 11.73
CA CYS A 58 13.38 -0.51 11.50
C CYS A 58 14.52 -1.38 10.93
N GLY A 59 14.56 -2.66 11.25
CA GLY A 59 15.49 -3.59 10.61
C GLY A 59 15.31 -3.69 9.10
N PHE A 60 14.14 -3.33 8.58
CA PHE A 60 13.81 -3.31 7.15
C PHE A 60 14.06 -1.96 6.47
N THR A 61 14.62 -0.95 7.16
CA THR A 61 14.82 0.41 6.62
C THR A 61 15.65 0.44 5.34
N LYS A 62 16.53 -0.55 5.13
CA LYS A 62 17.30 -0.69 3.87
C LYS A 62 16.42 -0.87 2.63
N GLN A 63 15.15 -1.29 2.79
CA GLN A 63 14.20 -1.37 1.67
C GLN A 63 13.88 -0.01 1.03
N TYR A 64 14.23 1.09 1.67
CA TYR A 64 14.15 2.40 1.03
C TYR A 64 14.95 2.45 -0.28
N ASN A 65 16.12 1.78 -0.37
CA ASN A 65 16.88 1.70 -1.61
C ASN A 65 16.09 1.03 -2.74
N ASP A 66 15.41 -0.07 -2.43
CA ASP A 66 14.62 -0.81 -3.41
C ASP A 66 13.39 -0.02 -3.85
N LEU A 67 12.75 0.69 -2.91
CA LEU A 67 11.62 1.58 -3.21
C LEU A 67 12.04 2.77 -4.08
N GLN A 68 13.23 3.36 -3.79
CA GLN A 68 13.78 4.44 -4.60
C GLN A 68 14.15 3.95 -6.00
N ASN A 69 14.74 2.77 -6.12
CA ASN A 69 15.03 2.15 -7.42
C ASN A 69 13.74 1.85 -8.21
N LEU A 70 12.72 1.31 -7.53
CA LEU A 70 11.40 1.08 -8.14
C LEU A 70 10.81 2.40 -8.69
N TRP A 71 10.82 3.44 -7.87
CA TRP A 71 10.36 4.77 -8.26
C TRP A 71 11.15 5.32 -9.45
N THR A 72 12.48 5.31 -9.37
CA THR A 72 13.35 5.86 -10.42
C THR A 72 13.12 5.17 -11.77
N ASN A 73 12.95 3.84 -11.75
CA ASN A 73 12.82 3.05 -12.98
C ASN A 73 11.42 3.12 -13.60
N TYR A 74 10.37 3.38 -12.81
CA TYR A 74 8.98 3.20 -13.27
C TYR A 74 8.08 4.42 -13.10
N LYS A 75 8.51 5.53 -12.49
CA LYS A 75 7.67 6.73 -12.32
C LYS A 75 7.13 7.30 -13.64
N ASP A 76 7.89 7.15 -14.71
CA ASP A 76 7.52 7.59 -16.06
C ASP A 76 6.75 6.49 -16.84
N ASN A 77 6.57 5.30 -16.23
CA ASN A 77 5.89 4.13 -16.78
C ASN A 77 4.67 3.74 -15.92
N ASP A 78 3.87 4.72 -15.54
CA ASP A 78 2.60 4.54 -14.82
C ASP A 78 2.70 3.85 -13.46
N LEU A 79 3.80 4.00 -12.71
CA LEU A 79 3.94 3.51 -11.35
C LEU A 79 4.31 4.64 -10.39
N ILE A 80 3.59 4.72 -9.29
CA ILE A 80 3.80 5.69 -8.21
C ILE A 80 4.16 4.93 -6.93
N VAL A 81 5.19 5.39 -6.23
CA VAL A 81 5.52 4.96 -4.86
C VAL A 81 5.15 6.07 -3.90
N ILE A 82 4.47 5.75 -2.81
CA ILE A 82 4.15 6.69 -1.73
C ILE A 82 4.59 6.07 -0.40
N GLY A 83 5.52 6.73 0.27
CA GLY A 83 5.96 6.38 1.63
C GLY A 83 5.04 6.99 2.69
N VAL A 84 4.63 6.20 3.67
CA VAL A 84 3.75 6.62 4.76
C VAL A 84 4.44 6.37 6.09
N PRO A 85 5.16 7.37 6.66
CA PRO A 85 5.79 7.23 7.97
C PRO A 85 4.75 6.95 9.06
N THR A 86 5.05 5.98 9.93
CA THR A 86 4.18 5.67 11.07
C THR A 86 4.97 5.23 12.30
N ASN A 87 4.53 5.68 13.47
CA ASN A 87 5.06 5.21 14.75
C ASN A 87 4.19 4.14 15.43
N ASP A 88 3.24 3.55 14.72
CA ASP A 88 2.37 2.52 15.30
C ASP A 88 3.16 1.27 15.74
N PHE A 89 4.30 1.02 15.13
CA PHE A 89 5.24 -0.05 15.48
C PHE A 89 6.41 0.43 16.36
N LYS A 90 6.34 1.66 16.91
CA LYS A 90 7.34 2.25 17.83
C LYS A 90 8.75 2.41 17.22
N GLN A 91 8.83 2.56 15.90
CA GLN A 91 10.11 2.67 15.18
C GLN A 91 10.26 3.96 14.35
N GLU A 92 9.33 4.94 14.53
CA GLU A 92 9.38 6.26 13.90
C GLU A 92 9.14 7.39 14.91
N PRO A 93 10.05 7.61 15.87
CA PRO A 93 9.84 8.61 16.91
C PRO A 93 10.06 10.06 16.45
N GLY A 94 10.75 10.27 15.31
CA GLY A 94 11.13 11.59 14.81
C GLY A 94 9.95 12.48 14.43
N SER A 95 10.20 13.78 14.31
CA SER A 95 9.28 14.75 13.70
C SER A 95 9.21 14.54 12.18
N ASN A 96 8.26 15.19 11.49
CA ASN A 96 8.20 15.16 10.02
C ASN A 96 9.51 15.68 9.39
N LYS A 97 10.11 16.73 9.99
CA LYS A 97 11.40 17.25 9.55
C LYS A 97 12.51 16.20 9.68
N ASP A 98 12.62 15.54 10.86
CA ASP A 98 13.66 14.53 11.08
C ASP A 98 13.52 13.35 10.11
N ILE A 99 12.28 12.93 9.81
CA ILE A 99 11.98 11.85 8.87
C ILE A 99 12.39 12.25 7.46
N LYS A 100 12.03 13.45 7.02
CA LYS A 100 12.40 13.98 5.71
C LYS A 100 13.92 14.03 5.55
N ASP A 101 14.61 14.67 6.49
CA ASP A 101 16.08 14.78 6.48
C ASP A 101 16.74 13.39 6.45
N PHE A 102 16.20 12.43 7.23
CA PHE A 102 16.69 11.05 7.23
C PHE A 102 16.54 10.36 5.86
N CYS A 103 15.37 10.46 5.26
CA CYS A 103 15.08 9.83 3.95
C CYS A 103 15.94 10.42 2.83
N GLU A 104 16.06 11.74 2.79
CA GLU A 104 16.86 12.44 1.77
C GLU A 104 18.36 12.17 1.93
N THR A 105 18.87 12.29 3.18
CA THR A 105 20.32 12.19 3.42
C THR A 105 20.84 10.76 3.29
N ASN A 106 20.09 9.76 3.76
CA ASN A 106 20.60 8.38 3.83
C ASN A 106 20.22 7.53 2.63
N PHE A 107 19.15 7.89 1.90
CA PHE A 107 18.59 7.06 0.83
C PHE A 107 18.30 7.83 -0.46
N ASN A 108 18.55 9.14 -0.49
CA ASN A 108 18.24 10.03 -1.62
C ASN A 108 16.78 9.90 -2.09
N ILE A 109 15.86 9.70 -1.15
CA ILE A 109 14.44 9.51 -1.46
C ILE A 109 13.88 10.78 -2.10
N ASN A 110 13.22 10.59 -3.26
CA ASN A 110 12.53 11.65 -3.98
C ASN A 110 11.13 11.24 -4.49
N PHE A 111 10.64 10.08 -4.07
CA PHE A 111 9.22 9.76 -4.22
C PHE A 111 8.37 10.44 -3.14
N PRO A 112 7.07 10.65 -3.37
CA PRO A 112 6.18 11.27 -2.39
C PRO A 112 6.19 10.57 -1.03
N ILE A 113 6.37 11.35 0.04
CA ILE A 113 6.27 10.89 1.43
C ILE A 113 5.18 11.70 2.14
N THR A 114 4.29 11.04 2.86
CA THR A 114 3.27 11.70 3.67
C THR A 114 3.86 12.24 4.99
N GLU A 115 3.15 13.15 5.66
CA GLU A 115 3.40 13.38 7.07
C GLU A 115 3.25 12.07 7.86
N LYS A 116 3.81 12.02 9.08
CA LYS A 116 3.67 10.86 9.96
C LYS A 116 2.23 10.70 10.42
N ILE A 117 1.61 9.55 10.14
CA ILE A 117 0.22 9.24 10.46
C ILE A 117 0.07 7.87 11.12
N ASN A 118 -1.13 7.61 11.67
CA ASN A 118 -1.50 6.26 12.11
C ASN A 118 -2.01 5.42 10.93
N VAL A 119 -1.57 4.18 10.88
CA VAL A 119 -1.99 3.17 9.89
C VAL A 119 -2.80 2.04 10.52
N LEU A 120 -2.87 2.00 11.87
CA LEU A 120 -3.57 0.98 12.66
C LEU A 120 -4.65 1.57 13.57
N GLY A 121 -5.63 0.72 13.90
CA GLY A 121 -6.67 1.01 14.90
C GLY A 121 -7.67 2.09 14.47
N GLU A 122 -8.35 2.65 15.47
CA GLU A 122 -9.41 3.65 15.25
C GLU A 122 -8.90 4.97 14.68
N LYS A 123 -7.64 5.32 15.00
CA LYS A 123 -6.99 6.54 14.52
C LYS A 123 -6.33 6.37 13.15
N ALA A 124 -6.40 5.18 12.55
CA ALA A 124 -5.83 4.95 11.22
C ALA A 124 -6.43 5.91 10.18
N HIS A 125 -5.58 6.39 9.30
CA HIS A 125 -6.00 7.21 8.16
C HIS A 125 -7.12 6.50 7.37
N PRO A 126 -8.13 7.23 6.86
CA PRO A 126 -9.27 6.65 6.16
C PRO A 126 -8.92 5.66 5.05
N PHE A 127 -7.82 5.88 4.32
CA PHE A 127 -7.31 4.95 3.31
C PHE A 127 -7.05 3.54 3.87
N TYR A 128 -6.41 3.42 5.06
CA TYR A 128 -6.11 2.11 5.66
C TYR A 128 -7.37 1.39 6.15
N LYS A 129 -8.36 2.13 6.66
CA LYS A 129 -9.66 1.58 7.03
C LYS A 129 -10.38 1.03 5.80
N TRP A 130 -10.44 1.84 4.74
CA TRP A 130 -11.01 1.45 3.46
C TRP A 130 -10.31 0.23 2.84
N ALA A 131 -8.97 0.19 2.85
CA ALA A 131 -8.22 -0.94 2.33
C ALA A 131 -8.54 -2.24 3.09
N LYS A 132 -8.63 -2.17 4.43
CA LYS A 132 -9.06 -3.29 5.27
C LYS A 132 -10.48 -3.75 4.94
N GLU A 133 -11.43 -2.84 4.77
CA GLU A 133 -12.84 -3.13 4.47
C GLU A 133 -12.98 -3.83 3.12
N ASN A 134 -12.21 -3.43 2.12
CA ASN A 134 -12.34 -3.91 0.74
C ASN A 134 -11.43 -5.09 0.39
N TYR A 135 -10.29 -5.24 1.05
CA TYR A 135 -9.32 -6.33 0.78
C TYR A 135 -9.16 -7.30 1.96
N GLY A 136 -9.67 -6.92 3.13
CA GLY A 136 -9.61 -7.74 4.33
C GLY A 136 -8.31 -7.60 5.12
N LYS A 137 -7.99 -8.62 5.93
CA LYS A 137 -6.84 -8.61 6.86
C LYS A 137 -5.49 -8.50 6.16
N GLY A 138 -5.39 -8.85 4.88
CA GLY A 138 -4.16 -8.70 4.08
C GLY A 138 -3.72 -7.25 3.97
N ALA A 139 -4.66 -6.30 3.87
CA ALA A 139 -4.35 -4.87 3.76
C ALA A 139 -4.09 -4.17 5.12
N VAL A 140 -4.11 -4.91 6.24
CA VAL A 140 -3.74 -4.35 7.55
C VAL A 140 -2.25 -4.52 7.75
N PRO A 141 -1.46 -3.44 7.88
CA PRO A 141 -0.04 -3.54 8.14
C PRO A 141 0.25 -4.38 9.39
N LYS A 142 1.08 -5.42 9.24
CA LYS A 142 1.54 -6.25 10.37
C LYS A 142 2.87 -5.78 10.92
N TRP A 143 3.62 -5.05 10.12
CA TRP A 143 4.90 -4.46 10.47
C TRP A 143 5.22 -3.27 9.56
N ASN A 144 6.33 -2.57 9.80
CA ASN A 144 6.82 -1.56 8.87
C ASN A 144 7.22 -2.19 7.52
N PHE A 145 7.17 -1.39 6.47
CA PHE A 145 7.43 -1.79 5.08
C PHE A 145 6.41 -2.77 4.50
N HIS A 146 5.21 -2.81 5.06
CA HIS A 146 4.06 -3.46 4.42
C HIS A 146 3.61 -2.61 3.22
N LYS A 147 3.31 -3.27 2.10
CA LYS A 147 2.87 -2.62 0.86
C LYS A 147 1.38 -2.88 0.64
N ILE A 148 0.69 -1.88 0.14
CA ILE A 148 -0.66 -2.00 -0.42
C ILE A 148 -0.58 -1.53 -1.86
N ILE A 149 -0.92 -2.39 -2.80
CA ILE A 149 -0.82 -2.11 -4.23
C ILE A 149 -2.20 -1.79 -4.78
N ILE A 150 -2.33 -0.59 -5.34
CA ILE A 150 -3.54 -0.12 -5.99
C ILE A 150 -3.36 -0.25 -7.49
N GLY A 151 -4.28 -0.95 -8.14
CA GLY A 151 -4.31 -1.07 -9.59
C GLY A 151 -4.82 0.22 -10.27
N LYS A 152 -4.65 0.31 -11.59
CA LYS A 152 -5.11 1.45 -12.42
C LYS A 152 -6.59 1.77 -12.24
N ASN A 153 -7.40 0.79 -11.88
CA ASN A 153 -8.83 0.93 -11.59
C ASN A 153 -9.16 1.45 -10.19
N GLY A 154 -8.15 1.81 -9.39
CA GLY A 154 -8.33 2.34 -8.03
C GLY A 154 -8.71 1.31 -6.98
N LYS A 155 -8.58 0.01 -7.25
CA LYS A 155 -8.86 -1.07 -6.29
C LYS A 155 -7.56 -1.64 -5.73
N VAL A 156 -7.60 -2.17 -4.51
CA VAL A 156 -6.48 -2.96 -3.98
C VAL A 156 -6.36 -4.24 -4.80
N VAL A 157 -5.18 -4.49 -5.36
CA VAL A 157 -4.91 -5.68 -6.18
C VAL A 157 -3.99 -6.68 -5.47
N ASP A 158 -3.11 -6.19 -4.58
CA ASP A 158 -2.21 -7.04 -3.79
C ASP A 158 -1.70 -6.33 -2.53
N THR A 159 -1.09 -7.11 -1.62
CA THR A 159 -0.45 -6.59 -0.39
C THR A 159 0.79 -7.39 -0.04
#